data_51e95d7f91b0f580ee67a807a6f2701b
#
_entry.id   51e95d7f91b0f580ee67a807a6f2701b
#
_cell.length_a   1.000
_cell.length_b   1.000
_cell.length_c   1.000
_cell.angle_alpha   90.00
_cell.angle_beta   90.00
_cell.angle_gamma   90.00
#
_symmetry.space_group_name_H-M   'P 1'
#
loop_
_entity.id
_entity.type
_entity.pdbx_description
1 polymer ?
#
loop_
_entity_poly.entity_id
_entity_poly.type
_entity_poly.pdbx_seq_one_letter_code
_entity_poly.pdbx_strand_id
1 'polypeptide(L)'
;MKKFILLLSILTFTIGFSQDNLDLSYYISETNLDPNIPTPESVIGHPVGKWHITHDKLAQYMYALADASDRITIENRGKTFEDRPLLLLTITAPDNHSNLENIRTAHVALTENGSENLDVAEMPIVVYQGFSIHGNEPSGSNAALVAAYYLAASQSEETKQLLNDVVILFDPAFNPDGLQRFAYWANTNKNKNLTADGNDREYDEVWPGGRTNHYWFDMNRDWLPVQLPESRARIKSFHKWMPNILTDHHEMGTNSTFFFQPGIPSRTHPLTPKLNQELTGKIGNYHAKTLDKIGSLYFTEENYDDFYYGKGSTFPDVNGSIGILFEQGSSRGHLQESSNGVLTFPFT
;
A
#
# COMPACT_ATOMS: atom_id res chain seq x y z
N MET A 1 41.17 -28.08 32.47
CA MET A 1 39.74 -27.78 32.53
C MET A 1 39.37 -26.33 32.13
N LYS A 2 40.02 -25.27 32.65
CA LYS A 2 39.69 -23.87 32.32
C LYS A 2 39.86 -23.48 30.83
N LYS A 3 40.79 -24.08 30.12
CA LYS A 3 41.00 -23.81 28.67
C LYS A 3 39.97 -24.48 27.74
N PHE A 4 39.36 -25.58 28.20
CA PHE A 4 38.29 -26.26 27.44
C PHE A 4 36.95 -25.52 27.53
N ILE A 5 36.67 -24.84 28.63
CA ILE A 5 35.46 -24.04 28.83
C ILE A 5 35.51 -22.77 27.96
N LEU A 6 36.69 -22.18 27.76
CA LEU A 6 36.86 -21.01 26.88
C LEU A 6 36.64 -21.35 25.40
N LEU A 7 37.00 -22.55 24.97
CA LEU A 7 36.78 -23.01 23.59
C LEU A 7 35.29 -23.32 23.32
N LEU A 8 34.57 -23.82 24.32
CA LEU A 8 33.15 -24.08 24.24
C LEU A 8 32.32 -22.78 24.22
N SER A 9 32.79 -21.71 24.90
CA SER A 9 32.14 -20.40 24.92
C SER A 9 32.28 -19.64 23.59
N ILE A 10 33.32 -19.93 22.80
CA ILE A 10 33.51 -19.32 21.46
C ILE A 10 32.68 -20.03 20.41
N LEU A 11 32.33 -21.30 20.61
CA LEU A 11 31.46 -22.06 19.67
C LEU A 11 29.95 -21.75 19.79
N THR A 12 29.53 -21.06 20.85
CA THR A 12 28.10 -20.74 21.06
C THR A 12 27.69 -19.37 20.53
N PHE A 13 28.59 -18.59 19.91
CA PHE A 13 28.29 -17.24 19.38
C PHE A 13 28.17 -17.16 17.87
N THR A 14 28.06 -18.26 17.17
CA THR A 14 27.60 -18.26 15.78
C THR A 14 26.16 -18.70 15.71
N ILE A 15 25.24 -17.96 16.36
CA ILE A 15 23.88 -17.90 15.87
C ILE A 15 23.99 -17.04 14.63
N GLY A 16 24.26 -17.68 13.50
CA GLY A 16 24.04 -17.03 12.23
C GLY A 16 22.57 -16.64 12.20
N PHE A 17 22.26 -15.35 12.13
CA PHE A 17 20.96 -14.89 11.73
C PHE A 17 20.80 -15.36 10.28
N SER A 18 20.32 -16.60 10.10
CA SER A 18 19.74 -17.00 8.83
C SER A 18 18.55 -16.09 8.63
N GLN A 19 18.58 -15.30 7.59
CA GLN A 19 17.40 -14.63 7.12
C GLN A 19 16.49 -15.76 6.64
N ASP A 20 15.64 -16.29 7.52
CA ASP A 20 14.61 -17.24 7.13
C ASP A 20 13.77 -16.55 6.07
N ASN A 21 13.69 -17.15 4.90
CA ASN A 21 12.80 -16.65 3.85
C ASN A 21 11.39 -16.75 4.41
N LEU A 22 10.78 -15.62 4.72
CA LEU A 22 9.39 -15.57 5.13
C LEU A 22 8.55 -16.05 3.93
N ASP A 23 7.73 -17.05 4.15
CA ASP A 23 6.76 -17.49 3.16
C ASP A 23 5.43 -16.71 3.31
N LEU A 24 4.47 -17.00 2.45
CA LEU A 24 3.17 -16.32 2.49
C LEU A 24 2.41 -16.52 3.81
N SER A 25 2.69 -17.59 4.56
CA SER A 25 2.00 -17.85 5.83
C SER A 25 2.35 -16.84 6.92
N TYR A 26 3.48 -16.15 6.78
CA TYR A 26 3.81 -15.02 7.65
C TYR A 26 2.84 -13.84 7.47
N TYR A 27 2.42 -13.59 6.24
CA TYR A 27 1.54 -12.46 5.91
C TYR A 27 0.06 -12.85 5.94
N ILE A 28 -0.27 -14.08 5.53
CA ILE A 28 -1.65 -14.58 5.36
C ILE A 28 -1.84 -15.78 6.25
N SER A 29 -2.67 -15.62 7.30
CA SER A 29 -3.05 -16.74 8.19
C SER A 29 -4.15 -17.63 7.62
N GLU A 30 -4.83 -17.18 6.55
CA GLU A 30 -5.86 -17.96 5.85
C GLU A 30 -5.22 -19.15 5.12
N THR A 31 -5.78 -20.33 5.31
CA THR A 31 -5.30 -21.57 4.68
C THR A 31 -6.20 -22.05 3.55
N ASN A 32 -7.44 -21.56 3.48
CA ASN A 32 -8.40 -21.92 2.43
C ASN A 32 -8.26 -20.98 1.23
N LEU A 33 -7.17 -21.16 0.49
CA LEU A 33 -6.83 -20.37 -0.70
C LEU A 33 -7.04 -21.23 -1.96
N ASP A 34 -7.52 -20.61 -3.05
CA ASP A 34 -7.68 -21.30 -4.34
C ASP A 34 -6.29 -21.61 -4.94
N PRO A 35 -5.96 -22.88 -5.14
CA PRO A 35 -4.66 -23.28 -5.67
C PRO A 35 -4.45 -22.94 -7.15
N ASN A 36 -5.49 -22.54 -7.87
CA ASN A 36 -5.39 -22.12 -9.26
C ASN A 36 -4.92 -20.67 -9.40
N ILE A 37 -5.00 -19.88 -8.34
CA ILE A 37 -4.51 -18.49 -8.32
C ILE A 37 -3.00 -18.49 -8.10
N PRO A 38 -2.19 -17.92 -9.00
CA PRO A 38 -0.74 -17.93 -8.88
C PRO A 38 -0.29 -17.11 -7.67
N THR A 39 0.59 -17.69 -6.84
CA THR A 39 1.22 -16.95 -5.74
C THR A 39 2.17 -15.88 -6.28
N PRO A 40 2.43 -14.78 -5.55
CA PRO A 40 3.42 -13.79 -5.97
C PRO A 40 4.77 -14.43 -6.32
N GLU A 41 5.30 -15.29 -5.45
CA GLU A 41 6.60 -15.94 -5.66
C GLU A 41 6.66 -16.77 -6.94
N SER A 42 5.57 -17.45 -7.30
CA SER A 42 5.54 -18.28 -8.53
C SER A 42 5.72 -17.47 -9.82
N VAL A 43 5.37 -16.17 -9.79
CA VAL A 43 5.45 -15.28 -10.95
C VAL A 43 6.70 -14.39 -10.89
N ILE A 44 6.99 -13.76 -9.73
CA ILE A 44 8.12 -12.83 -9.61
C ILE A 44 9.46 -13.54 -9.38
N GLY A 45 9.44 -14.85 -9.00
CA GLY A 45 10.61 -15.70 -8.87
C GLY A 45 11.39 -15.56 -7.55
N HIS A 46 10.79 -14.94 -6.53
CA HIS A 46 11.36 -14.86 -5.17
C HIS A 46 10.24 -14.60 -4.15
N PRO A 47 10.43 -14.96 -2.86
CA PRO A 47 9.51 -14.57 -1.80
C PRO A 47 9.30 -13.06 -1.73
N VAL A 48 8.08 -12.63 -1.36
CA VAL A 48 7.79 -11.21 -1.10
C VAL A 48 8.66 -10.72 0.06
N GLY A 49 9.18 -9.51 -0.05
CA GLY A 49 10.07 -8.90 0.95
C GLY A 49 11.54 -9.32 0.84
N LYS A 50 11.90 -10.35 0.06
CA LYS A 50 13.30 -10.74 -0.15
C LYS A 50 14.08 -9.70 -0.95
N TRP A 51 13.46 -9.17 -1.98
CA TRP A 51 13.93 -8.08 -2.82
C TRP A 51 12.83 -7.04 -2.95
N HIS A 52 13.19 -5.77 -3.08
CA HIS A 52 12.23 -4.75 -3.44
C HIS A 52 11.62 -5.06 -4.80
N ILE A 53 10.30 -5.00 -4.87
CA ILE A 53 9.60 -5.28 -6.12
C ILE A 53 9.90 -4.19 -7.15
N THR A 54 10.39 -4.58 -8.32
CA THR A 54 10.54 -3.70 -9.48
C THR A 54 9.19 -3.55 -10.18
N HIS A 55 8.95 -2.39 -10.82
CA HIS A 55 7.66 -2.14 -11.45
C HIS A 55 7.32 -3.13 -12.57
N ASP A 56 8.31 -3.60 -13.32
CA ASP A 56 8.12 -4.63 -14.35
C ASP A 56 7.60 -5.95 -13.79
N LYS A 57 8.17 -6.43 -12.68
CA LYS A 57 7.70 -7.64 -11.99
C LYS A 57 6.33 -7.43 -11.33
N LEU A 58 6.11 -6.26 -10.72
CA LEU A 58 4.80 -5.89 -10.17
C LEU A 58 3.73 -5.94 -11.26
N ALA A 59 3.96 -5.30 -12.40
CA ALA A 59 3.05 -5.30 -13.53
C ALA A 59 2.82 -6.73 -14.08
N GLN A 60 3.89 -7.52 -14.23
CA GLN A 60 3.79 -8.92 -14.64
C GLN A 60 2.88 -9.72 -13.72
N TYR A 61 3.03 -9.54 -12.39
CA TYR A 61 2.19 -10.23 -11.43
C TYR A 61 0.73 -9.78 -11.50
N MET A 62 0.47 -8.47 -11.58
CA MET A 62 -0.91 -7.96 -11.66
C MET A 62 -1.66 -8.45 -12.89
N TYR A 63 -0.99 -8.55 -14.05
CA TYR A 63 -1.58 -9.16 -15.25
C TYR A 63 -1.82 -10.66 -15.06
N ALA A 64 -0.86 -11.41 -14.54
CA ALA A 64 -1.02 -12.85 -14.29
C ALA A 64 -2.17 -13.14 -13.30
N LEU A 65 -2.33 -12.29 -12.29
CA LEU A 65 -3.40 -12.41 -11.32
C LEU A 65 -4.77 -12.11 -11.93
N ALA A 66 -4.87 -11.07 -12.75
CA ALA A 66 -6.11 -10.72 -13.46
C ALA A 66 -6.53 -11.80 -14.48
N ASP A 67 -5.56 -12.43 -15.14
CA ASP A 67 -5.83 -13.53 -16.08
C ASP A 67 -6.31 -14.80 -15.38
N ALA A 68 -5.92 -15.02 -14.11
CA ALA A 68 -6.24 -16.23 -13.36
C ALA A 68 -7.52 -16.11 -12.50
N SER A 69 -8.01 -14.92 -12.20
CA SER A 69 -9.10 -14.69 -11.26
C SER A 69 -10.29 -13.99 -11.91
N ASP A 70 -11.47 -14.54 -11.74
CA ASP A 70 -12.74 -13.92 -12.14
C ASP A 70 -13.19 -12.77 -11.21
N ARG A 71 -12.46 -12.55 -10.11
CA ARG A 71 -12.66 -11.42 -9.18
C ARG A 71 -11.94 -10.16 -9.59
N ILE A 72 -11.09 -10.21 -10.64
CA ILE A 72 -10.20 -9.10 -10.99
C ILE A 72 -10.30 -8.77 -12.47
N THR A 73 -10.51 -7.48 -12.76
CA THR A 73 -10.23 -6.91 -14.08
C THR A 73 -9.12 -5.88 -13.98
N ILE A 74 -8.35 -5.69 -15.06
CA ILE A 74 -7.21 -4.77 -15.07
C ILE A 74 -7.33 -3.78 -16.24
N GLU A 75 -7.11 -2.49 -15.93
CA GLU A 75 -7.09 -1.39 -16.90
C GLU A 75 -5.69 -0.77 -16.94
N ASN A 76 -5.17 -0.54 -18.14
CA ASN A 76 -4.01 0.32 -18.36
C ASN A 76 -4.52 1.73 -18.70
N ARG A 77 -4.36 2.68 -17.78
CA ARG A 77 -4.88 4.06 -17.86
C ARG A 77 -3.94 5.02 -18.60
N GLY A 78 -2.87 4.53 -19.21
CA GLY A 78 -1.85 5.32 -19.87
C GLY A 78 -0.43 4.97 -19.40
N LYS A 79 0.48 5.92 -19.55
CA LYS A 79 1.90 5.70 -19.32
C LYS A 79 2.53 6.84 -18.52
N THR A 80 3.57 6.50 -17.75
CA THR A 80 4.47 7.46 -17.13
C THR A 80 5.37 8.13 -18.18
N PHE A 81 6.22 9.07 -17.74
CA PHE A 81 7.25 9.68 -18.60
C PHE A 81 8.30 8.67 -19.10
N GLU A 82 8.49 7.54 -18.41
CA GLU A 82 9.37 6.46 -18.83
C GLU A 82 8.60 5.31 -19.52
N ASP A 83 7.42 5.59 -20.07
CA ASP A 83 6.55 4.65 -20.79
C ASP A 83 6.08 3.43 -19.97
N ARG A 84 6.15 3.46 -18.63
CA ARG A 84 5.61 2.40 -17.78
C ARG A 84 4.09 2.48 -17.70
N PRO A 85 3.37 1.34 -17.75
CA PRO A 85 1.92 1.32 -17.67
C PRO A 85 1.41 1.79 -16.29
N LEU A 86 0.33 2.55 -16.32
CA LEU A 86 -0.42 3.01 -15.15
C LEU A 86 -1.60 2.07 -14.91
N LEU A 87 -1.40 1.07 -14.09
CA LEU A 87 -2.37 -0.01 -13.87
C LEU A 87 -3.42 0.38 -12.83
N LEU A 88 -4.63 -0.08 -13.05
CA LEU A 88 -5.71 -0.09 -12.06
C LEU A 88 -6.43 -1.43 -12.15
N LEU A 89 -6.48 -2.16 -11.05
CA LEU A 89 -7.29 -3.34 -10.93
C LEU A 89 -8.65 -2.94 -10.34
N THR A 90 -9.72 -3.56 -10.82
CA THR A 90 -11.00 -3.57 -10.14
C THR A 90 -11.20 -4.94 -9.55
N ILE A 91 -11.30 -5.02 -8.21
CA ILE A 91 -11.42 -6.25 -7.45
C ILE A 91 -12.79 -6.25 -6.76
N THR A 92 -13.62 -7.23 -7.07
CA THR A 92 -14.97 -7.39 -6.51
C THR A 92 -15.47 -8.81 -6.79
N ALA A 93 -16.68 -9.16 -6.32
CA ALA A 93 -17.28 -10.45 -6.65
C ALA A 93 -17.56 -10.60 -8.16
N PRO A 94 -17.52 -11.83 -8.73
CA PRO A 94 -17.80 -12.08 -10.14
C PRO A 94 -19.17 -11.54 -10.60
N ASP A 95 -20.19 -11.64 -9.75
CA ASP A 95 -21.52 -11.11 -10.05
C ASP A 95 -21.52 -9.58 -10.17
N ASN A 96 -20.74 -8.89 -9.35
CA ASN A 96 -20.55 -7.45 -9.45
C ASN A 96 -19.82 -7.07 -10.76
N HIS A 97 -18.82 -7.86 -11.20
CA HIS A 97 -18.17 -7.62 -12.50
C HIS A 97 -19.16 -7.66 -13.66
N SER A 98 -20.11 -8.58 -13.62
CA SER A 98 -21.17 -8.70 -14.65
C SER A 98 -22.09 -7.48 -14.70
N ASN A 99 -22.19 -6.71 -13.61
CA ASN A 99 -23.06 -5.54 -13.45
C ASN A 99 -22.30 -4.24 -13.14
N LEU A 100 -20.99 -4.22 -13.39
CA LEU A 100 -20.08 -3.19 -12.88
C LEU A 100 -20.44 -1.77 -13.33
N GLU A 101 -20.87 -1.61 -14.59
CA GLU A 101 -21.24 -0.28 -15.11
C GLU A 101 -22.53 0.26 -14.49
N ASN A 102 -23.50 -0.61 -14.17
CA ASN A 102 -24.71 -0.19 -13.46
C ASN A 102 -24.38 0.19 -12.01
N ILE A 103 -23.52 -0.60 -11.33
CA ILE A 103 -23.06 -0.28 -9.98
C ILE A 103 -22.37 1.08 -10.00
N ARG A 104 -21.43 1.31 -10.94
CA ARG A 104 -20.73 2.58 -11.06
C ARG A 104 -21.70 3.74 -11.30
N THR A 105 -22.65 3.58 -12.22
CA THR A 105 -23.60 4.64 -12.56
C THR A 105 -24.51 4.98 -11.37
N ALA A 106 -25.04 3.96 -10.68
CA ALA A 106 -25.82 4.14 -9.47
C ALA A 106 -25.02 4.83 -8.36
N HIS A 107 -23.76 4.41 -8.19
CA HIS A 107 -22.87 5.01 -7.20
C HIS A 107 -22.57 6.48 -7.50
N VAL A 108 -22.22 6.83 -8.72
CA VAL A 108 -21.95 8.22 -9.13
C VAL A 108 -23.18 9.11 -8.98
N ALA A 109 -24.39 8.57 -9.21
CA ALA A 109 -25.63 9.30 -9.00
C ALA A 109 -25.81 9.82 -7.56
N LEU A 110 -25.11 9.23 -6.57
CA LEU A 110 -25.09 9.75 -5.18
C LEU A 110 -24.47 11.15 -5.08
N THR A 111 -23.70 11.58 -6.06
CA THR A 111 -23.08 12.91 -6.09
C THR A 111 -23.94 13.97 -6.81
N GLU A 112 -25.11 13.57 -7.33
CA GLU A 112 -25.99 14.44 -8.10
C GLU A 112 -27.19 14.93 -7.27
N ASN A 113 -27.87 15.95 -7.77
CA ASN A 113 -29.12 16.45 -7.18
C ASN A 113 -30.20 15.38 -7.25
N GLY A 114 -30.91 15.16 -6.15
CA GLY A 114 -31.96 14.12 -6.04
C GLY A 114 -31.47 12.79 -5.48
N SER A 115 -30.20 12.73 -5.10
CA SER A 115 -29.59 11.52 -4.50
C SER A 115 -30.26 11.05 -3.21
N GLU A 116 -30.94 11.95 -2.50
CA GLU A 116 -31.71 11.63 -1.27
C GLU A 116 -32.85 10.63 -1.49
N ASN A 117 -33.25 10.41 -2.74
CA ASN A 117 -34.29 9.44 -3.11
C ASN A 117 -33.75 8.07 -3.51
N LEU A 118 -32.42 7.90 -3.55
CA LEU A 118 -31.78 6.64 -3.92
C LEU A 118 -31.80 5.66 -2.73
N ASP A 119 -32.11 4.40 -3.02
CA ASP A 119 -31.92 3.31 -2.06
C ASP A 119 -30.44 2.92 -2.01
N VAL A 120 -29.79 3.21 -0.91
CA VAL A 120 -28.35 2.95 -0.72
C VAL A 120 -28.06 1.65 0.03
N ALA A 121 -29.10 0.96 0.54
CA ALA A 121 -28.92 -0.18 1.43
C ALA A 121 -28.21 -1.35 0.75
N GLU A 122 -28.47 -1.56 -0.52
CA GLU A 122 -27.91 -2.68 -1.32
C GLU A 122 -26.78 -2.23 -2.28
N MET A 123 -26.34 -0.95 -2.18
CA MET A 123 -25.26 -0.47 -3.03
C MET A 123 -23.90 -0.90 -2.50
N PRO A 124 -23.05 -1.58 -3.30
CA PRO A 124 -21.66 -1.79 -2.92
C PRO A 124 -20.95 -0.46 -2.67
N ILE A 125 -20.15 -0.40 -1.62
CA ILE A 125 -19.26 0.75 -1.42
C ILE A 125 -18.07 0.67 -2.37
N VAL A 126 -17.54 1.82 -2.77
CA VAL A 126 -16.35 1.91 -3.62
C VAL A 126 -15.17 2.39 -2.80
N VAL A 127 -14.10 1.58 -2.76
CA VAL A 127 -12.86 1.89 -2.06
C VAL A 127 -11.72 2.00 -3.06
N TYR A 128 -10.98 3.10 -3.05
CA TYR A 128 -9.78 3.26 -3.87
C TYR A 128 -8.54 3.08 -3.00
N GLN A 129 -7.81 2.01 -3.23
CA GLN A 129 -6.55 1.73 -2.53
C GLN A 129 -5.36 2.11 -3.40
N GLY A 130 -4.51 3.00 -2.92
CA GLY A 130 -3.35 3.48 -3.64
C GLY A 130 -2.04 3.26 -2.89
N PHE A 131 -1.04 2.74 -3.60
CA PHE A 131 0.23 2.34 -3.02
C PHE A 131 1.40 3.09 -3.64
N SER A 132 2.44 3.35 -2.85
CA SER A 132 3.75 3.84 -3.28
C SER A 132 3.70 5.08 -4.18
N ILE A 133 3.03 6.15 -3.74
CA ILE A 133 3.12 7.45 -4.41
C ILE A 133 4.53 8.05 -4.27
N HIS A 134 5.22 7.73 -3.18
CA HIS A 134 6.66 7.89 -3.05
C HIS A 134 7.32 6.54 -3.32
N GLY A 135 8.10 6.44 -4.40
CA GLY A 135 8.64 5.16 -4.84
C GLY A 135 9.71 4.58 -3.92
N ASN A 136 10.33 5.40 -3.05
CA ASN A 136 11.27 4.96 -2.02
C ASN A 136 10.61 4.68 -0.65
N GLU A 137 9.29 4.55 -0.66
CA GLU A 137 8.46 4.00 0.40
C GLU A 137 7.91 2.65 -0.10
N PRO A 138 8.75 1.60 -0.14
CA PRO A 138 8.51 0.44 -0.98
C PRO A 138 7.51 -0.58 -0.40
N SER A 139 7.22 -0.53 0.89
CA SER A 139 6.35 -1.52 1.55
C SER A 139 4.98 -1.59 0.90
N GLY A 140 4.42 -0.44 0.49
CA GLY A 140 3.10 -0.39 -0.13
C GLY A 140 2.99 -1.28 -1.36
N SER A 141 3.88 -1.13 -2.36
CA SER A 141 3.85 -1.96 -3.57
C SER A 141 4.24 -3.43 -3.32
N ASN A 142 5.09 -3.71 -2.33
CA ASN A 142 5.37 -5.08 -1.91
C ASN A 142 4.15 -5.71 -1.22
N ALA A 143 3.47 -4.99 -0.33
CA ALA A 143 2.23 -5.43 0.31
C ALA A 143 1.08 -5.60 -0.70
N ALA A 144 1.04 -4.79 -1.76
CA ALA A 144 0.05 -4.89 -2.82
C ALA A 144 0.06 -6.26 -3.52
N LEU A 145 1.23 -6.91 -3.64
CA LEU A 145 1.32 -8.29 -4.16
C LEU A 145 0.52 -9.28 -3.29
N VAL A 146 0.69 -9.17 -1.98
CA VAL A 146 0.06 -10.07 -0.99
C VAL A 146 -1.43 -9.77 -0.86
N ALA A 147 -1.78 -8.48 -0.78
CA ALA A 147 -3.17 -8.05 -0.64
C ALA A 147 -4.02 -8.45 -1.86
N ALA A 148 -3.51 -8.21 -3.08
CA ALA A 148 -4.20 -8.60 -4.30
C ALA A 148 -4.33 -10.12 -4.42
N TYR A 149 -3.28 -10.89 -4.08
CA TYR A 149 -3.35 -12.34 -4.01
C TYR A 149 -4.40 -12.83 -3.03
N TYR A 150 -4.42 -12.27 -1.80
CA TYR A 150 -5.40 -12.66 -0.80
C TYR A 150 -6.83 -12.45 -1.28
N LEU A 151 -7.14 -11.29 -1.83
CA LEU A 151 -8.47 -10.95 -2.35
C LEU A 151 -8.88 -11.86 -3.53
N ALA A 152 -7.93 -12.26 -4.36
CA ALA A 152 -8.16 -13.18 -5.47
C ALA A 152 -8.37 -14.63 -5.01
N ALA A 153 -7.54 -15.11 -4.08
CA ALA A 153 -7.41 -16.53 -3.76
C ALA A 153 -8.24 -16.98 -2.55
N SER A 154 -8.52 -16.10 -1.57
CA SER A 154 -9.23 -16.49 -0.35
C SER A 154 -10.63 -17.03 -0.65
N GLN A 155 -10.94 -18.21 -0.08
CA GLN A 155 -12.23 -18.87 -0.17
C GLN A 155 -13.06 -18.73 1.11
N SER A 156 -12.61 -17.89 2.06
CA SER A 156 -13.37 -17.62 3.28
C SER A 156 -14.69 -16.92 2.98
N GLU A 157 -15.71 -17.19 3.78
CA GLU A 157 -17.01 -16.52 3.64
C GLU A 157 -16.89 -15.02 3.93
N GLU A 158 -15.98 -14.61 4.82
CA GLU A 158 -15.69 -13.20 5.11
C GLU A 158 -15.20 -12.46 3.87
N THR A 159 -14.23 -13.03 3.14
CA THR A 159 -13.73 -12.42 1.89
C THR A 159 -14.79 -12.42 0.79
N LYS A 160 -15.57 -13.47 0.66
CA LYS A 160 -16.66 -13.52 -0.32
C LYS A 160 -17.70 -12.44 -0.04
N GLN A 161 -18.10 -12.29 1.22
CA GLN A 161 -19.05 -11.26 1.62
C GLN A 161 -18.46 -9.85 1.39
N LEU A 162 -17.20 -9.63 1.79
CA LEU A 162 -16.50 -8.38 1.51
C LEU A 162 -16.56 -8.02 0.03
N LEU A 163 -16.25 -8.94 -0.86
CA LEU A 163 -16.24 -8.70 -2.30
C LEU A 163 -17.64 -8.52 -2.91
N ASN A 164 -18.69 -9.07 -2.28
CA ASN A 164 -20.06 -8.78 -2.67
C ASN A 164 -20.45 -7.33 -2.32
N ASP A 165 -20.00 -6.84 -1.16
CA ASP A 165 -20.40 -5.54 -0.63
C ASP A 165 -19.49 -4.39 -1.09
N VAL A 166 -18.33 -4.71 -1.71
CA VAL A 166 -17.31 -3.71 -2.03
C VAL A 166 -16.78 -3.85 -3.45
N VAL A 167 -16.62 -2.72 -4.13
CA VAL A 167 -15.79 -2.60 -5.34
C VAL A 167 -14.47 -1.92 -4.95
N ILE A 168 -13.36 -2.63 -5.09
CA ILE A 168 -12.03 -2.11 -4.77
C ILE A 168 -11.36 -1.67 -6.08
N LEU A 169 -11.04 -0.39 -6.17
CA LEU A 169 -10.15 0.17 -7.18
C LEU A 169 -8.73 0.10 -6.62
N PHE A 170 -7.93 -0.80 -7.14
CA PHE A 170 -6.62 -1.14 -6.57
C PHE A 170 -5.50 -0.67 -7.49
N ASP A 171 -4.76 0.36 -7.06
CA ASP A 171 -3.63 0.95 -7.79
C ASP A 171 -2.32 0.50 -7.13
N PRO A 172 -1.63 -0.49 -7.69
CA PRO A 172 -0.49 -1.13 -7.02
C PRO A 172 0.77 -0.26 -6.95
N ALA A 173 0.84 0.80 -7.75
CA ALA A 173 1.95 1.76 -7.73
C ALA A 173 1.51 3.09 -8.36
N PHE A 174 1.26 4.10 -7.53
CA PHE A 174 0.98 5.46 -8.00
C PHE A 174 2.18 6.09 -8.73
N ASN A 175 3.41 5.66 -8.37
CA ASN A 175 4.66 6.20 -8.92
C ASN A 175 5.55 5.08 -9.49
N PRO A 176 5.22 4.55 -10.69
CA PRO A 176 6.01 3.48 -11.31
C PRO A 176 7.48 3.83 -11.54
N ASP A 177 7.79 5.07 -11.97
CA ASP A 177 9.15 5.50 -12.27
C ASP A 177 10.00 5.63 -11.01
N GLY A 178 9.45 6.22 -9.96
CA GLY A 178 10.11 6.33 -8.66
C GLY A 178 10.33 4.97 -7.99
N LEU A 179 9.31 4.09 -8.02
CA LEU A 179 9.41 2.73 -7.51
C LEU A 179 10.51 1.93 -8.22
N GLN A 180 10.54 1.97 -9.55
CA GLN A 180 11.56 1.28 -10.34
C GLN A 180 12.96 1.77 -10.00
N ARG A 181 13.14 3.08 -9.91
CA ARG A 181 14.43 3.70 -9.62
C ARG A 181 14.94 3.30 -8.23
N PHE A 182 14.08 3.35 -7.22
CA PHE A 182 14.44 2.93 -5.87
C PHE A 182 14.73 1.42 -5.80
N ALA A 183 13.83 0.58 -6.31
CA ALA A 183 14.00 -0.87 -6.26
C ALA A 183 15.28 -1.33 -6.96
N TYR A 184 15.60 -0.75 -8.12
CA TYR A 184 16.85 -1.05 -8.84
C TYR A 184 18.07 -0.68 -8.00
N TRP A 185 18.09 0.54 -7.43
CA TRP A 185 19.19 0.99 -6.59
C TRP A 185 19.31 0.12 -5.32
N ALA A 186 18.24 -0.09 -4.59
CA ALA A 186 18.22 -0.85 -3.34
C ALA A 186 18.70 -2.29 -3.57
N ASN A 187 18.14 -2.98 -4.55
CA ASN A 187 18.51 -4.36 -4.87
C ASN A 187 19.96 -4.51 -5.32
N THR A 188 20.50 -3.50 -6.04
CA THR A 188 21.88 -3.52 -6.53
C THR A 188 22.90 -3.29 -5.41
N ASN A 189 22.52 -2.52 -4.38
CA ASN A 189 23.40 -2.16 -3.27
C ASN A 189 23.20 -3.00 -2.02
N LYS A 190 22.17 -3.86 -1.98
CA LYS A 190 21.87 -4.73 -0.84
C LYS A 190 23.02 -5.69 -0.57
N ASN A 191 23.53 -5.67 0.66
CA ASN A 191 24.61 -6.55 1.08
C ASN A 191 24.16 -8.00 1.22
N LYS A 192 25.05 -8.94 0.86
CA LYS A 192 24.80 -10.37 1.11
C LYS A 192 24.73 -10.69 2.60
N ASN A 193 25.59 -10.06 3.38
CA ASN A 193 25.58 -10.14 4.83
C ASN A 193 24.97 -8.86 5.37
N LEU A 194 23.89 -8.97 6.10
CA LEU A 194 23.20 -7.82 6.66
C LEU A 194 24.13 -7.03 7.57
N THR A 195 24.09 -5.71 7.49
CA THR A 195 24.83 -4.79 8.35
C THR A 195 23.89 -3.68 8.83
N ALA A 196 24.08 -3.25 10.07
CA ALA A 196 23.41 -2.09 10.64
C ALA A 196 24.30 -0.83 10.65
N ASP A 197 25.45 -0.86 9.99
CA ASP A 197 26.33 0.30 9.85
C ASP A 197 25.71 1.33 8.91
N GLY A 198 25.23 2.43 9.46
CA GLY A 198 24.61 3.52 8.69
C GLY A 198 25.53 4.23 7.71
N ASN A 199 26.85 3.94 7.71
CA ASN A 199 27.79 4.42 6.70
C ASN A 199 27.93 3.44 5.52
N ASP A 200 27.29 2.27 5.59
CA ASP A 200 27.29 1.34 4.46
C ASP A 200 26.52 1.92 3.28
N ARG A 201 26.95 1.55 2.09
CA ARG A 201 26.41 2.07 0.83
C ARG A 201 24.92 1.80 0.66
N GLU A 202 24.38 0.74 1.22
CA GLU A 202 22.97 0.40 1.10
C GLU A 202 22.03 1.39 1.83
N TYR A 203 22.58 2.28 2.69
CA TYR A 203 21.80 3.31 3.38
C TYR A 203 21.77 4.64 2.64
N ASP A 204 22.63 4.80 1.65
CA ASP A 204 22.91 6.11 1.02
C ASP A 204 22.28 6.18 -0.38
N GLU A 205 20.95 6.32 -0.41
CA GLU A 205 20.18 6.40 -1.65
C GLU A 205 20.68 7.56 -2.52
N VAL A 206 21.17 7.23 -3.71
CA VAL A 206 21.71 8.22 -4.62
C VAL A 206 20.65 9.17 -5.16
N TRP A 207 21.01 10.45 -5.27
CA TRP A 207 20.17 11.44 -5.92
C TRP A 207 19.88 11.01 -7.38
N PRO A 208 18.63 11.19 -7.88
CA PRO A 208 17.49 11.93 -7.32
C PRO A 208 16.61 11.13 -6.35
N GLY A 209 16.95 9.90 -6.02
CA GLY A 209 16.14 9.03 -5.18
C GLY A 209 14.83 8.57 -5.83
N GLY A 210 14.12 7.66 -5.18
CA GLY A 210 12.87 7.09 -5.67
C GLY A 210 11.61 7.85 -5.23
N ARG A 211 11.74 8.85 -4.34
CA ARG A 211 10.57 9.56 -3.81
C ARG A 211 9.71 10.18 -4.91
N THR A 212 10.33 10.85 -5.84
CA THR A 212 9.70 11.65 -6.88
C THR A 212 9.50 10.87 -8.18
N ASN A 213 8.72 11.41 -9.12
CA ASN A 213 8.57 10.84 -10.45
C ASN A 213 9.84 11.05 -11.31
N HIS A 214 9.76 10.77 -12.63
CA HIS A 214 10.89 10.93 -13.56
C HIS A 214 11.51 12.33 -13.52
N TYR A 215 10.70 13.39 -13.50
CA TYR A 215 11.15 14.79 -13.50
C TYR A 215 11.26 15.42 -12.11
N TRP A 216 11.36 14.59 -11.07
CA TRP A 216 11.61 14.98 -9.68
C TRP A 216 10.49 15.78 -9.03
N PHE A 217 9.26 15.63 -9.50
CA PHE A 217 8.10 16.21 -8.85
C PHE A 217 7.54 15.24 -7.79
N ASP A 218 7.22 15.79 -6.62
CA ASP A 218 6.50 15.05 -5.58
C ASP A 218 5.02 14.89 -6.00
N MET A 219 4.67 13.68 -6.37
CA MET A 219 3.32 13.36 -6.85
C MET A 219 2.27 13.49 -5.76
N ASN A 220 2.66 13.43 -4.48
CA ASN A 220 1.75 13.68 -3.37
C ASN A 220 1.60 15.19 -3.05
N ARG A 221 1.92 16.05 -4.03
CA ARG A 221 1.59 17.48 -4.08
C ARG A 221 0.83 17.85 -5.36
N ASP A 222 0.53 16.86 -6.21
CA ASP A 222 -0.07 17.08 -7.54
C ASP A 222 -1.52 16.55 -7.67
N TRP A 223 -2.19 16.26 -6.55
CA TRP A 223 -3.60 15.84 -6.59
C TRP A 223 -4.54 16.98 -7.02
N LEU A 224 -4.26 18.22 -6.64
CA LEU A 224 -5.03 19.40 -7.01
C LEU A 224 -4.54 20.04 -8.32
N PRO A 225 -3.20 20.24 -8.53
CA PRO A 225 -2.70 20.84 -9.78
C PRO A 225 -2.83 19.95 -11.00
N VAL A 226 -2.75 18.62 -10.85
CA VAL A 226 -2.95 17.59 -11.89
C VAL A 226 -2.08 17.83 -13.14
N GLN A 227 -0.79 18.12 -12.93
CA GLN A 227 0.12 18.43 -14.02
C GLN A 227 0.78 17.17 -14.62
N LEU A 228 0.94 16.13 -13.81
CA LEU A 228 1.67 14.92 -14.18
C LEU A 228 0.77 13.89 -14.88
N PRO A 229 1.28 13.05 -15.82
CA PRO A 229 0.48 12.04 -16.51
C PRO A 229 -0.11 11.03 -15.52
N GLU A 230 0.65 10.63 -14.50
CA GLU A 230 0.21 9.74 -13.43
C GLU A 230 -0.97 10.34 -12.64
N SER A 231 -0.86 11.62 -12.29
CA SER A 231 -1.93 12.36 -11.60
C SER A 231 -3.18 12.48 -12.45
N ARG A 232 -3.04 12.76 -13.76
CA ARG A 232 -4.18 12.83 -14.70
C ARG A 232 -4.91 11.50 -14.79
N ALA A 233 -4.18 10.39 -14.88
CA ALA A 233 -4.78 9.05 -14.93
C ALA A 233 -5.54 8.75 -13.62
N ARG A 234 -4.93 9.02 -12.48
CA ARG A 234 -5.50 8.78 -11.15
C ARG A 234 -6.74 9.63 -10.90
N ILE A 235 -6.68 10.94 -11.15
CA ILE A 235 -7.81 11.86 -10.95
C ILE A 235 -8.97 11.53 -11.89
N LYS A 236 -8.67 11.13 -13.13
CA LYS A 236 -9.71 10.66 -14.06
C LYS A 236 -10.44 9.43 -13.51
N SER A 237 -9.70 8.47 -12.94
CA SER A 237 -10.29 7.28 -12.31
C SER A 237 -11.08 7.65 -11.07
N PHE A 238 -10.55 8.56 -10.23
CA PHE A 238 -11.28 9.06 -9.06
C PHE A 238 -12.62 9.66 -9.43
N HIS A 239 -12.67 10.60 -10.37
CA HIS A 239 -13.93 11.23 -10.80
C HIS A 239 -14.85 10.28 -11.59
N LYS A 240 -14.31 9.28 -12.28
CA LYS A 240 -15.12 8.24 -12.93
C LYS A 240 -15.93 7.42 -11.92
N TRP A 241 -15.38 7.23 -10.72
CA TRP A 241 -15.96 6.35 -9.71
C TRP A 241 -16.50 7.07 -8.47
N MET A 242 -15.98 8.25 -8.12
CA MET A 242 -16.32 9.01 -6.92
C MET A 242 -16.30 8.12 -5.66
N PRO A 243 -15.16 7.47 -5.32
CA PRO A 243 -15.10 6.44 -4.28
C PRO A 243 -15.54 6.98 -2.91
N ASN A 244 -16.12 6.12 -2.07
CA ASN A 244 -16.47 6.49 -0.68
C ASN A 244 -15.21 6.74 0.16
N ILE A 245 -14.17 5.93 -0.07
CA ILE A 245 -12.91 5.99 0.67
C ILE A 245 -11.76 5.90 -0.32
N LEU A 246 -10.72 6.70 -0.10
CA LEU A 246 -9.43 6.53 -0.76
C LEU A 246 -8.35 6.36 0.30
N THR A 247 -7.50 5.33 0.16
CA THR A 247 -6.35 5.10 1.04
C THR A 247 -5.05 5.41 0.31
N ASP A 248 -4.14 6.10 0.98
CA ASP A 248 -2.81 6.48 0.50
C ASP A 248 -1.76 5.90 1.45
N HIS A 249 -1.01 4.90 0.98
CA HIS A 249 -0.11 4.09 1.80
C HIS A 249 1.33 4.60 1.71
N HIS A 250 1.88 5.00 2.84
CA HIS A 250 3.19 5.62 3.02
C HIS A 250 4.06 4.95 4.08
N GLU A 251 5.27 5.46 4.24
CA GLU A 251 6.23 5.01 5.25
C GLU A 251 6.91 6.17 5.96
N MET A 252 7.07 5.98 7.26
CA MET A 252 7.89 6.81 8.14
C MET A 252 9.28 6.20 8.34
N GLY A 253 10.15 6.92 9.05
CA GLY A 253 11.45 6.41 9.45
C GLY A 253 11.37 5.25 10.45
N THR A 254 12.47 4.51 10.57
CA THR A 254 12.61 3.27 11.35
C THR A 254 12.26 3.40 12.83
N ASN A 255 12.48 4.59 13.43
CA ASN A 255 12.19 4.84 14.85
C ASN A 255 10.72 5.26 15.11
N SER A 256 9.83 5.00 14.17
CA SER A 256 8.41 5.26 14.29
C SER A 256 7.60 3.97 14.45
N THR A 257 6.28 4.11 14.52
CA THR A 257 5.37 2.97 14.67
C THR A 257 4.43 2.91 13.45
N PHE A 258 3.14 2.98 13.66
CA PHE A 258 2.14 3.06 12.60
C PHE A 258 1.23 4.26 12.84
N PHE A 259 0.98 5.05 11.81
CA PHE A 259 0.00 6.13 11.85
C PHE A 259 -1.16 5.84 10.92
N PHE A 260 -2.35 6.21 11.34
CA PHE A 260 -3.54 6.29 10.49
C PHE A 260 -4.38 7.50 10.89
N GLN A 261 -5.11 8.05 9.94
CA GLN A 261 -6.00 9.18 10.23
C GLN A 261 -7.16 8.82 11.17
N PRO A 262 -7.68 9.82 11.92
CA PRO A 262 -7.56 11.28 11.67
C PRO A 262 -6.21 11.86 12.07
N GLY A 263 -5.85 12.95 11.38
CA GLY A 263 -4.70 13.79 11.71
C GLY A 263 -4.98 14.76 12.86
N ILE A 264 -4.09 15.74 13.09
CA ILE A 264 -4.26 16.73 14.15
C ILE A 264 -5.54 17.56 13.92
N PRO A 265 -6.54 17.54 14.82
CA PRO A 265 -7.84 18.18 14.60
C PRO A 265 -7.76 19.67 14.29
N SER A 266 -6.81 20.41 14.92
CA SER A 266 -6.59 21.85 14.68
C SER A 266 -5.92 22.16 13.34
N ARG A 267 -5.48 21.13 12.59
CA ARG A 267 -4.86 21.24 11.26
C ARG A 267 -5.72 20.62 10.16
N THR A 268 -7.01 20.45 10.40
CA THR A 268 -7.97 20.10 9.36
C THR A 268 -8.38 21.34 8.60
N HIS A 269 -8.49 21.23 7.27
CA HIS A 269 -8.90 22.38 6.44
C HIS A 269 -10.35 22.78 6.74
N PRO A 270 -10.65 24.09 6.90
CA PRO A 270 -11.97 24.55 7.31
C PRO A 270 -13.11 24.23 6.34
N LEU A 271 -12.82 23.87 5.10
CA LEU A 271 -13.81 23.40 4.11
C LEU A 271 -14.09 21.88 4.18
N THR A 272 -13.30 21.12 4.94
CA THR A 272 -13.59 19.69 5.15
C THR A 272 -14.87 19.54 5.95
N PRO A 273 -15.87 18.79 5.46
CA PRO A 273 -17.13 18.60 6.18
C PRO A 273 -16.92 17.95 7.54
N LYS A 274 -17.65 18.41 8.56
CA LYS A 274 -17.57 17.83 9.90
C LYS A 274 -17.88 16.32 9.90
N LEU A 275 -18.88 15.90 9.12
CA LEU A 275 -19.24 14.48 8.97
C LEU A 275 -18.07 13.64 8.43
N ASN A 276 -17.26 14.18 7.51
CA ASN A 276 -16.08 13.48 7.01
C ASN A 276 -15.15 13.12 8.17
N GLN A 277 -14.79 14.07 9.04
CA GLN A 277 -13.91 13.83 10.18
C GLN A 277 -14.54 12.88 11.24
N GLU A 278 -15.83 12.95 11.44
CA GLU A 278 -16.55 12.02 12.32
C GLU A 278 -16.49 10.58 11.78
N LEU A 279 -16.64 10.39 10.47
CA LEU A 279 -16.54 9.07 9.84
C LEU A 279 -15.09 8.57 9.82
N THR A 280 -14.14 9.45 9.54
CA THR A 280 -12.69 9.13 9.62
C THR A 280 -12.32 8.60 11.00
N GLY A 281 -12.78 9.25 12.08
CA GLY A 281 -12.57 8.80 13.45
C GLY A 281 -13.22 7.44 13.74
N LYS A 282 -14.42 7.17 13.19
CA LYS A 282 -15.06 5.86 13.32
C LYS A 282 -14.28 4.77 12.60
N ILE A 283 -13.79 5.03 11.40
CA ILE A 283 -12.93 4.12 10.63
C ILE A 283 -11.63 3.86 11.40
N GLY A 284 -11.01 4.91 11.94
CA GLY A 284 -9.81 4.81 12.79
C GLY A 284 -9.95 3.85 13.96
N ASN A 285 -11.15 3.75 14.58
CA ASN A 285 -11.39 2.76 15.64
C ASN A 285 -11.28 1.29 15.16
N TYR A 286 -11.59 1.01 13.90
CA TYR A 286 -11.39 -0.33 13.32
C TYR A 286 -9.91 -0.60 13.04
N HIS A 287 -9.18 0.40 12.57
CA HIS A 287 -7.72 0.30 12.40
C HIS A 287 -7.04 0.02 13.74
N ALA A 288 -7.36 0.79 14.78
CA ALA A 288 -6.87 0.58 16.14
C ALA A 288 -7.10 -0.85 16.62
N LYS A 289 -8.34 -1.34 16.55
CA LYS A 289 -8.67 -2.71 16.95
C LYS A 289 -7.89 -3.79 16.18
N THR A 290 -7.59 -3.54 14.92
CA THR A 290 -6.82 -4.48 14.08
C THR A 290 -5.35 -4.50 14.50
N LEU A 291 -4.75 -3.34 14.72
CA LEU A 291 -3.36 -3.22 15.18
C LEU A 291 -3.20 -3.75 16.61
N ASP A 292 -4.18 -3.52 17.50
CA ASP A 292 -4.20 -4.11 18.84
C ASP A 292 -4.17 -5.64 18.82
N LYS A 293 -4.90 -6.28 17.89
CA LYS A 293 -4.90 -7.74 17.76
C LYS A 293 -3.53 -8.33 17.41
N ILE A 294 -2.75 -7.62 16.61
CA ILE A 294 -1.40 -8.06 16.21
C ILE A 294 -0.29 -7.50 17.13
N GLY A 295 -0.66 -6.70 18.13
CA GLY A 295 0.28 -6.10 19.07
C GLY A 295 1.17 -5.01 18.46
N SER A 296 0.75 -4.39 17.37
CA SER A 296 1.48 -3.29 16.73
C SER A 296 1.19 -1.97 17.43
N LEU A 297 2.22 -1.19 17.71
CA LEU A 297 2.08 0.17 18.24
C LEU A 297 1.64 1.12 17.13
N TYR A 298 0.79 2.07 17.47
CA TYR A 298 0.30 3.10 16.54
C TYR A 298 0.04 4.42 17.26
N PHE A 299 -0.18 5.46 16.47
CA PHE A 299 -0.69 6.76 16.93
C PHE A 299 -1.63 7.37 15.90
N THR A 300 -2.45 8.29 16.34
CA THR A 300 -3.41 9.05 15.55
C THR A 300 -3.58 10.44 16.17
N GLU A 301 -4.16 11.39 15.45
CA GLU A 301 -4.36 12.78 15.90
C GLU A 301 -3.07 13.54 16.24
N GLU A 302 -1.94 13.05 15.76
CA GLU A 302 -0.60 13.61 15.97
C GLU A 302 0.17 13.73 14.65
N ASN A 303 1.18 14.61 14.57
CA ASN A 303 2.14 14.82 13.50
C ASN A 303 1.55 15.26 12.15
N TYR A 304 0.58 14.53 11.63
CA TYR A 304 0.03 14.72 10.29
C TYR A 304 -1.17 15.67 10.29
N ASP A 305 -1.32 16.40 9.19
CA ASP A 305 -2.43 17.33 8.98
C ASP A 305 -3.37 16.87 7.87
N ASP A 306 -4.59 17.42 7.85
CA ASP A 306 -5.58 17.27 6.77
C ASP A 306 -5.89 18.64 6.15
N PHE A 307 -4.85 19.42 5.81
CA PHE A 307 -5.02 20.80 5.38
C PHE A 307 -4.88 21.00 3.87
N TYR A 308 -3.80 20.50 3.26
CA TYR A 308 -3.52 20.75 1.84
C TYR A 308 -4.19 19.73 0.93
N TYR A 309 -5.15 20.15 0.12
CA TYR A 309 -5.90 19.30 -0.80
C TYR A 309 -5.12 18.75 -2.00
N GLY A 310 -3.86 19.06 -2.13
CA GLY A 310 -2.96 18.47 -3.11
C GLY A 310 -2.34 17.14 -2.68
N LYS A 311 -2.80 16.53 -1.57
CA LYS A 311 -2.37 15.22 -1.06
C LYS A 311 -3.46 14.16 -1.23
N GLY A 312 -3.07 12.88 -1.35
CA GLY A 312 -3.99 11.75 -1.47
C GLY A 312 -4.90 11.56 -0.27
N SER A 313 -4.43 11.93 0.91
CA SER A 313 -5.21 11.85 2.16
C SER A 313 -6.25 12.96 2.33
N THR A 314 -6.17 14.07 1.58
CA THR A 314 -7.02 15.25 1.80
C THR A 314 -7.78 15.69 0.56
N PHE A 315 -7.32 15.35 -0.64
CA PHE A 315 -8.06 15.59 -1.89
C PHE A 315 -9.46 14.94 -1.88
N PRO A 316 -9.62 13.69 -1.42
CA PRO A 316 -10.92 13.05 -1.35
C PRO A 316 -11.92 13.79 -0.46
N ASP A 317 -11.46 14.36 0.64
CA ASP A 317 -12.30 14.99 1.67
C ASP A 317 -13.14 16.16 1.17
N VAL A 318 -12.68 16.87 0.15
CA VAL A 318 -13.41 17.98 -0.48
C VAL A 318 -14.17 17.55 -1.73
N ASN A 319 -14.05 16.27 -2.10
CA ASN A 319 -14.73 15.68 -3.25
C ASN A 319 -15.79 14.65 -2.83
N GLY A 320 -16.30 14.71 -1.59
CA GLY A 320 -17.37 13.85 -1.11
C GLY A 320 -16.93 12.43 -0.73
N SER A 321 -15.63 12.21 -0.58
CA SER A 321 -15.00 10.94 -0.19
C SER A 321 -14.28 11.10 1.15
N ILE A 322 -13.74 10.02 1.70
CA ILE A 322 -12.90 10.03 2.91
C ILE A 322 -11.49 9.64 2.48
N GLY A 323 -10.53 10.54 2.68
CA GLY A 323 -9.12 10.26 2.47
C GLY A 323 -8.49 9.67 3.72
N ILE A 324 -7.75 8.57 3.59
CA ILE A 324 -7.05 7.92 4.69
C ILE A 324 -5.56 7.82 4.36
N LEU A 325 -4.74 8.46 5.18
CA LEU A 325 -3.30 8.26 5.19
C LEU A 325 -2.94 7.10 6.10
N PHE A 326 -2.16 6.16 5.59
CA PHE A 326 -1.42 5.19 6.40
C PHE A 326 0.07 5.48 6.28
N GLU A 327 0.75 5.50 7.44
CA GLU A 327 2.19 5.65 7.52
C GLU A 327 2.75 4.57 8.44
N GLN A 328 3.60 3.70 7.93
CA GLN A 328 4.23 2.70 8.78
C GLN A 328 5.70 3.05 9.04
N GLY A 329 6.20 2.73 10.24
CA GLY A 329 7.63 2.74 10.52
C GLY A 329 8.32 1.67 9.68
N SER A 330 9.34 2.03 8.91
CA SER A 330 9.97 1.13 7.95
C SER A 330 11.48 1.24 7.97
N SER A 331 12.16 0.10 7.83
CA SER A 331 13.60 0.03 7.58
C SER A 331 13.95 0.12 6.09
N ARG A 332 12.98 0.26 5.20
CA ARG A 332 13.14 0.26 3.74
C ARG A 332 13.92 -0.96 3.23
N GLY A 333 13.71 -2.12 3.83
CA GLY A 333 14.42 -3.34 3.47
C GLY A 333 15.89 -3.40 3.91
N HIS A 334 16.32 -2.54 4.81
CA HIS A 334 17.65 -2.53 5.40
C HIS A 334 17.62 -3.02 6.84
N LEU A 335 18.71 -3.65 7.30
CA LEU A 335 18.90 -3.91 8.73
C LEU A 335 19.31 -2.60 9.39
N GLN A 336 18.46 -2.03 10.23
CA GLN A 336 18.75 -0.79 10.92
C GLN A 336 18.73 -0.99 12.44
N GLU A 337 19.58 -0.27 13.15
CA GLU A 337 19.56 -0.18 14.60
C GLU A 337 18.83 1.09 15.01
N SER A 338 17.78 0.94 15.80
CA SER A 338 17.05 2.08 16.37
C SER A 338 17.90 2.82 17.41
N SER A 339 17.47 4.03 17.78
CA SER A 339 18.10 4.81 18.86
C SER A 339 18.17 4.07 20.21
N ASN A 340 17.34 3.05 20.40
CA ASN A 340 17.28 2.20 21.59
C ASN A 340 18.08 0.89 21.45
N GLY A 341 18.87 0.73 20.38
CA GLY A 341 19.64 -0.48 20.12
C GLY A 341 18.82 -1.68 19.63
N VAL A 342 17.57 -1.45 19.21
CA VAL A 342 16.73 -2.52 18.64
C VAL A 342 17.01 -2.62 17.14
N LEU A 343 17.36 -3.83 16.70
CA LEU A 343 17.54 -4.12 15.29
C LEU A 343 16.17 -4.35 14.63
N THR A 344 15.92 -3.66 13.53
CA THR A 344 14.78 -3.89 12.65
C THR A 344 15.22 -4.69 11.44
N PHE A 345 14.45 -5.71 11.08
CA PHE A 345 14.76 -6.57 9.94
C PHE A 345 14.40 -5.91 8.61
N PRO A 346 15.12 -6.24 7.53
CA PRO A 346 14.97 -5.63 6.22
C PRO A 346 13.79 -6.20 5.41
N PHE A 347 12.66 -6.43 6.05
CA PHE A 347 11.43 -6.78 5.36
C PHE A 347 10.62 -5.52 5.09
N THR A 348 10.06 -5.48 3.91
CA THR A 348 9.16 -4.42 3.49
C THR A 348 7.71 -4.82 3.68
#